data_42a63f7f23c20c51f5b80f943158d49c
#
_entry.id   42a63f7f23c20c51f5b80f943158d49c
#
_cell.length_a   1.000
_cell.length_b   1.000
_cell.length_c   1.000
_cell.angle_alpha   90.00
_cell.angle_beta   90.00
_cell.angle_gamma   90.00
#
_symmetry.space_group_name_H-M   'P 1'
#
loop_
_entity.id
_entity.type
_entity.pdbx_description
1 polymer ?
#
loop_
_entity_poly.entity_id
_entity_poly.type
_entity_poly.pdbx_seq_one_letter_code
_entity_poly.pdbx_strand_id
1 'polypeptide(L)'
;MTTYVALLRGINVGTKQRVPMRTLRDLLSGLGCGSVRTHLNSGNAVFTHPGSDPDALAAGLEEAIARELGLSVRCFVREGVNLRRVVDANPFADRAIDPARFLVVFLSGAARPDAFADLDPGAYAPDEFAVGEREVYLICPDGIRDSKLAKLMTGRRLGEDGTARNWNTVTRLAAMADETTEADG
;
A
#
# COMPACT_ATOMS: atom_id res chain seq x y z
N MET A 1 -3.65 -21.53 -5.34
CA MET A 1 -4.12 -20.36 -4.59
C MET A 1 -3.32 -19.15 -5.00
N THR A 2 -3.90 -17.95 -5.08
CA THR A 2 -3.17 -16.71 -5.38
C THR A 2 -2.90 -15.98 -4.07
N THR A 3 -1.68 -15.47 -3.90
CA THR A 3 -1.31 -14.67 -2.73
C THR A 3 -1.58 -13.20 -2.99
N TYR A 4 -2.21 -12.55 -2.02
CA TYR A 4 -2.59 -11.13 -2.06
C TYR A 4 -2.01 -10.36 -0.88
N VAL A 5 -1.86 -9.06 -1.07
CA VAL A 5 -1.49 -8.10 -0.04
C VAL A 5 -2.56 -7.02 0.05
N ALA A 6 -3.15 -6.84 1.23
CA ALA A 6 -4.07 -5.74 1.52
C ALA A 6 -3.37 -4.62 2.29
N LEU A 7 -3.64 -3.39 1.87
CA LEU A 7 -3.13 -2.16 2.46
C LEU A 7 -4.33 -1.26 2.81
N LEU A 8 -4.58 -1.06 4.11
CA LEU A 8 -5.66 -0.21 4.58
C LEU A 8 -5.18 1.24 4.72
N ARG A 9 -6.03 2.19 4.36
CA ARG A 9 -5.68 3.62 4.43
C ARG A 9 -6.13 4.24 5.73
N GLY A 10 -5.22 4.98 6.39
CA GLY A 10 -5.54 5.92 7.46
C GLY A 10 -6.10 5.31 8.74
N ILE A 11 -5.84 4.02 8.99
CA ILE A 11 -6.25 3.35 10.22
C ILE A 11 -5.20 3.47 11.31
N ASN A 12 -5.65 3.32 12.56
CA ASN A 12 -4.81 3.27 13.77
C ASN A 12 -3.89 4.49 13.94
N VAL A 13 -4.26 5.64 13.35
CA VAL A 13 -3.58 6.92 13.52
C VAL A 13 -4.36 7.75 14.56
N GLY A 14 -3.72 8.07 15.67
CA GLY A 14 -4.38 8.74 16.79
C GLY A 14 -5.48 7.88 17.43
N THR A 15 -6.64 8.49 17.72
CA THR A 15 -7.77 7.83 18.39
C THR A 15 -8.90 7.40 17.43
N LYS A 16 -8.82 7.78 16.17
CA LYS A 16 -9.86 7.54 15.17
C LYS A 16 -9.54 6.30 14.31
N GLN A 17 -10.58 5.72 13.71
CA GLN A 17 -10.48 4.59 12.76
C GLN A 17 -9.63 3.42 13.28
N ARG A 18 -9.99 2.92 14.46
CA ARG A 18 -9.30 1.76 15.03
C ARG A 18 -9.79 0.46 14.39
N VAL A 19 -8.89 -0.23 13.70
CA VAL A 19 -9.06 -1.58 13.17
C VAL A 19 -8.05 -2.49 13.87
N PRO A 20 -8.45 -3.28 14.88
CA PRO A 20 -7.55 -4.24 15.51
C PRO A 20 -7.06 -5.28 14.50
N MET A 21 -5.79 -5.65 14.55
CA MET A 21 -5.23 -6.62 13.58
C MET A 21 -5.85 -8.02 13.73
N ARG A 22 -6.33 -8.38 14.90
CA ARG A 22 -7.11 -9.61 15.08
C ARG A 22 -8.42 -9.54 14.28
N THR A 23 -9.19 -8.46 14.44
CA THR A 23 -10.42 -8.25 13.69
C THR A 23 -10.17 -8.25 12.17
N LEU A 24 -9.09 -7.62 11.71
CA LEU A 24 -8.72 -7.65 10.29
C LEU A 24 -8.49 -9.09 9.79
N ARG A 25 -7.81 -9.93 10.58
CA ARG A 25 -7.61 -11.35 10.22
C ARG A 25 -8.94 -12.11 10.19
N ASP A 26 -9.79 -11.89 11.19
CA ASP A 26 -11.10 -12.56 11.29
C ASP A 26 -11.99 -12.17 10.10
N LEU A 27 -12.01 -10.89 9.70
CA LEU A 27 -12.75 -10.39 8.53
C LEU A 27 -12.26 -11.02 7.22
N LEU A 28 -10.94 -11.06 7.00
CA LEU A 28 -10.36 -11.70 5.81
C LEU A 28 -10.69 -13.20 5.77
N SER A 29 -10.59 -13.90 6.91
CA SER A 29 -10.98 -15.31 6.99
C SER A 29 -12.45 -15.51 6.69
N GLY A 30 -13.33 -14.61 7.15
CA GLY A 30 -14.77 -14.63 6.85
C GLY A 30 -15.09 -14.37 5.38
N LEU A 31 -14.18 -13.75 4.63
CA LEU A 31 -14.25 -13.55 3.17
C LEU A 31 -13.69 -14.74 2.37
N GLY A 32 -13.34 -15.85 3.04
CA GLY A 32 -12.79 -17.05 2.40
C GLY A 32 -11.29 -16.99 2.14
N CYS A 33 -10.59 -16.00 2.73
CA CYS A 33 -9.14 -15.92 2.63
C CYS A 33 -8.46 -16.93 3.56
N GLY A 34 -7.40 -17.57 3.06
CA GLY A 34 -6.52 -18.48 3.80
C GLY A 34 -5.18 -17.82 4.17
N SER A 35 -4.39 -18.51 5.00
CA SER A 35 -3.00 -18.15 5.37
C SER A 35 -2.83 -16.67 5.80
N VAL A 36 -3.83 -16.11 6.48
CA VAL A 36 -3.91 -14.67 6.79
C VAL A 36 -2.87 -14.27 7.83
N ARG A 37 -1.95 -13.39 7.44
CA ARG A 37 -0.90 -12.82 8.29
C ARG A 37 -0.96 -11.29 8.24
N THR A 38 -0.77 -10.62 9.37
CA THR A 38 -0.73 -9.15 9.44
C THR A 38 0.68 -8.65 9.77
N HIS A 39 1.03 -7.46 9.28
CA HIS A 39 2.31 -6.83 9.53
C HIS A 39 2.11 -5.41 10.05
N LEU A 40 2.63 -5.11 11.24
CA LEU A 40 2.44 -3.86 11.98
C LEU A 40 0.95 -3.55 12.26
N ASN A 41 0.69 -2.47 12.98
CA ASN A 41 -0.67 -2.02 13.29
C ASN A 41 -1.24 -1.04 12.24
N SER A 42 -0.54 -0.82 11.13
CA SER A 42 -0.91 0.14 10.09
C SER A 42 -1.81 -0.42 8.98
N GLY A 43 -2.39 -1.61 9.20
CA GLY A 43 -3.34 -2.20 8.27
C GLY A 43 -2.69 -2.85 7.06
N ASN A 44 -1.73 -3.72 7.30
CA ASN A 44 -1.12 -4.54 6.26
C ASN A 44 -1.46 -6.01 6.51
N ALA A 45 -1.94 -6.72 5.50
CA ALA A 45 -2.20 -8.14 5.58
C ALA A 45 -1.72 -8.85 4.32
N VAL A 46 -1.18 -10.06 4.48
CA VAL A 46 -0.88 -11.01 3.42
C VAL A 46 -1.79 -12.20 3.61
N PHE A 47 -2.38 -12.71 2.54
CA PHE A 47 -3.35 -13.81 2.59
C PHE A 47 -3.43 -14.53 1.24
N THR A 48 -4.01 -15.73 1.22
CA THR A 48 -4.31 -16.48 0.00
C THR A 48 -5.80 -16.47 -0.29
N HIS A 49 -6.16 -16.55 -1.57
CA HIS A 49 -7.55 -16.70 -2.04
C HIS A 49 -7.57 -17.54 -3.32
N PRO A 50 -8.65 -18.32 -3.60
CA PRO A 50 -8.72 -19.17 -4.79
C PRO A 50 -8.58 -18.45 -6.13
N GLY A 51 -8.72 -17.15 -6.13
CA GLY A 51 -8.63 -16.25 -7.28
C GLY A 51 -9.83 -15.31 -7.27
N SER A 52 -9.54 -14.03 -7.35
CA SER A 52 -10.53 -12.97 -7.47
C SER A 52 -9.84 -11.72 -7.98
N ASP A 53 -10.59 -10.81 -8.57
CA ASP A 53 -10.10 -9.48 -8.88
C ASP A 53 -9.65 -8.78 -7.58
N PRO A 54 -8.41 -8.25 -7.50
CA PRO A 54 -7.93 -7.51 -6.34
C PRO A 54 -8.85 -6.36 -5.91
N ASP A 55 -9.46 -5.66 -6.87
CA ASP A 55 -10.35 -4.54 -6.57
C ASP A 55 -11.69 -5.04 -5.98
N ALA A 56 -12.18 -6.22 -6.39
CA ALA A 56 -13.34 -6.88 -5.77
C ALA A 56 -13.04 -7.34 -4.33
N LEU A 57 -11.84 -7.88 -4.08
CA LEU A 57 -11.40 -8.22 -2.72
C LEU A 57 -11.29 -6.98 -1.82
N ALA A 58 -10.79 -5.87 -2.37
CA ALA A 58 -10.72 -4.61 -1.65
C ALA A 58 -12.12 -4.12 -1.24
N ALA A 59 -13.08 -4.11 -2.19
CA ALA A 59 -14.46 -3.72 -1.93
C ALA A 59 -15.14 -4.62 -0.88
N GLY A 60 -14.98 -5.93 -0.98
CA GLY A 60 -15.51 -6.88 0.00
C GLY A 60 -14.95 -6.64 1.41
N LEU A 61 -13.66 -6.32 1.52
CA LEU A 61 -13.03 -5.99 2.80
C LEU A 61 -13.53 -4.65 3.35
N GLU A 62 -13.70 -3.62 2.51
CA GLU A 62 -14.29 -2.33 2.89
C GLU A 62 -15.70 -2.51 3.46
N GLU A 63 -16.55 -3.29 2.79
CA GLU A 63 -17.90 -3.61 3.26
C GLU A 63 -17.90 -4.39 4.58
N ALA A 64 -17.01 -5.37 4.72
CA ALA A 64 -16.87 -6.14 5.95
C ALA A 64 -16.44 -5.27 7.15
N ILE A 65 -15.48 -4.35 6.93
CA ILE A 65 -15.06 -3.36 7.93
C ILE A 65 -16.21 -2.43 8.31
N ALA A 66 -16.95 -1.93 7.32
CA ALA A 66 -18.08 -1.03 7.56
C ALA A 66 -19.18 -1.72 8.37
N ARG A 67 -19.51 -2.98 8.05
CA ARG A 67 -20.53 -3.75 8.74
C ARG A 67 -20.14 -4.11 10.18
N GLU A 68 -18.89 -4.51 10.40
CA GLU A 68 -18.44 -4.99 11.71
C GLU A 68 -18.04 -3.85 12.66
N LEU A 69 -17.38 -2.81 12.13
CA LEU A 69 -16.81 -1.73 12.94
C LEU A 69 -17.49 -0.37 12.76
N GLY A 70 -18.41 -0.24 11.80
CA GLY A 70 -19.04 1.04 11.47
C GLY A 70 -18.05 2.08 10.88
N LEU A 71 -16.92 1.62 10.32
CA LEU A 71 -15.86 2.48 9.81
C LEU A 71 -15.83 2.50 8.28
N SER A 72 -15.66 3.68 7.69
CA SER A 72 -15.37 3.82 6.26
C SER A 72 -13.86 3.85 6.06
N VAL A 73 -13.29 2.73 5.64
CA VAL A 73 -11.84 2.55 5.44
C VAL A 73 -11.60 2.13 4.00
N ARG A 74 -10.76 2.86 3.27
CA ARG A 74 -10.33 2.46 1.92
C ARG A 74 -9.28 1.36 2.00
N CYS A 75 -9.46 0.34 1.18
CA CYS A 75 -8.58 -0.81 1.08
C CYS A 75 -7.97 -0.89 -0.33
N PHE A 76 -6.70 -1.25 -0.39
CA PHE A 76 -5.97 -1.47 -1.63
C PHE A 76 -5.44 -2.89 -1.61
N VAL A 77 -5.82 -3.71 -2.58
CA VAL A 77 -5.33 -5.08 -2.69
C VAL A 77 -4.45 -5.21 -3.92
N ARG A 78 -3.37 -5.96 -3.78
CA ARG A 78 -2.43 -6.30 -4.86
C ARG A 78 -2.13 -7.79 -4.81
N GLU A 79 -1.93 -8.41 -5.96
CA GLU A 79 -1.32 -9.73 -5.99
C GLU A 79 0.12 -9.66 -5.49
N GLY A 80 0.60 -10.70 -4.83
CA GLY A 80 1.97 -10.78 -4.32
C GLY A 80 3.03 -10.57 -5.42
N VAL A 81 2.80 -11.14 -6.61
CA VAL A 81 3.67 -10.95 -7.78
C VAL A 81 3.75 -9.50 -8.24
N ASN A 82 2.65 -8.74 -8.14
CA ASN A 82 2.65 -7.31 -8.46
C ASN A 82 3.43 -6.50 -7.43
N LEU A 83 3.34 -6.86 -6.14
CA LEU A 83 4.14 -6.20 -5.11
C LEU A 83 5.64 -6.49 -5.29
N ARG A 84 6.00 -7.72 -5.68
CA ARG A 84 7.38 -8.07 -6.04
C ARG A 84 7.87 -7.22 -7.21
N ARG A 85 7.06 -7.06 -8.27
CA ARG A 85 7.37 -6.18 -9.40
C ARG A 85 7.63 -4.74 -8.97
N VAL A 86 6.84 -4.19 -8.04
CA VAL A 86 7.07 -2.85 -7.47
C VAL A 86 8.45 -2.76 -6.80
N VAL A 87 8.88 -3.81 -6.10
CA VAL A 87 10.22 -3.85 -5.49
C VAL A 87 11.32 -3.91 -6.54
N ASP A 88 11.17 -4.77 -7.54
CA ASP A 88 12.17 -4.99 -8.59
C ASP A 88 12.29 -3.79 -9.54
N ALA A 89 11.20 -3.06 -9.77
CA ALA A 89 11.15 -1.87 -10.61
C ALA A 89 11.56 -0.57 -9.88
N ASN A 90 12.19 -0.66 -8.70
CA ASN A 90 12.63 0.51 -7.94
C ASN A 90 13.50 1.46 -8.79
N PRO A 91 13.01 2.67 -9.11
CA PRO A 91 13.74 3.61 -9.98
C PRO A 91 14.96 4.25 -9.30
N PHE A 92 15.12 4.03 -7.99
CA PHE A 92 16.20 4.57 -7.17
C PHE A 92 17.13 3.46 -6.62
N ALA A 93 17.15 2.28 -7.25
CA ALA A 93 17.89 1.12 -6.77
C ALA A 93 19.39 1.36 -6.61
N ASP A 94 19.98 2.19 -7.48
CA ASP A 94 21.42 2.51 -7.46
C ASP A 94 21.80 3.59 -6.42
N ARG A 95 20.85 4.05 -5.63
CA ARG A 95 21.04 5.12 -4.64
C ARG A 95 21.01 4.59 -3.22
N ALA A 96 21.91 5.06 -2.37
CA ALA A 96 21.90 4.80 -0.93
C ALA A 96 20.83 5.68 -0.24
N ILE A 97 19.59 5.20 -0.18
CA ILE A 97 18.46 5.89 0.43
C ILE A 97 18.08 5.18 1.73
N ASP A 98 17.87 5.96 2.80
CA ASP A 98 17.28 5.45 4.03
C ASP A 98 15.86 4.91 3.72
N PRO A 99 15.60 3.61 3.92
CA PRO A 99 14.29 3.02 3.63
C PRO A 99 13.12 3.66 4.41
N ALA A 100 13.42 4.30 5.55
CA ALA A 100 12.40 5.02 6.32
C ALA A 100 12.00 6.36 5.67
N ARG A 101 12.81 6.86 4.73
CA ARG A 101 12.62 8.11 3.97
C ARG A 101 12.21 7.88 2.53
N PHE A 102 11.95 6.63 2.18
CA PHE A 102 11.49 6.19 0.88
C PHE A 102 10.06 5.64 1.01
N LEU A 103 9.11 6.25 0.30
CA LEU A 103 7.71 5.85 0.26
C LEU A 103 7.34 5.27 -1.10
N VAL A 104 6.42 4.31 -1.09
CA VAL A 104 5.63 3.93 -2.25
C VAL A 104 4.17 4.28 -1.96
N VAL A 105 3.56 5.08 -2.83
CA VAL A 105 2.13 5.40 -2.79
C VAL A 105 1.43 4.47 -3.77
N PHE A 106 0.61 3.56 -3.27
CA PHE A 106 -0.22 2.66 -4.07
C PHE A 106 -1.53 3.36 -4.43
N LEU A 107 -1.87 3.38 -5.71
CA LEU A 107 -3.05 4.05 -6.25
C LEU A 107 -4.20 3.06 -6.48
N SER A 108 -5.45 3.51 -6.42
CA SER A 108 -6.62 2.69 -6.73
C SER A 108 -6.68 2.30 -8.21
N GLY A 109 -6.22 3.17 -9.10
CA GLY A 109 -6.16 2.97 -10.55
C GLY A 109 -4.77 3.13 -11.14
N ALA A 110 -4.67 3.10 -12.45
CA ALA A 110 -3.43 3.40 -13.16
C ALA A 110 -2.99 4.85 -12.91
N ALA A 111 -1.70 5.06 -12.71
CA ALA A 111 -1.15 6.39 -12.60
C ALA A 111 -1.36 7.16 -13.92
N ARG A 112 -1.96 8.34 -13.83
CA ARG A 112 -2.20 9.19 -15.01
C ARG A 112 -1.05 10.17 -15.19
N PRO A 113 -0.31 10.12 -16.29
CA PRO A 113 0.84 11.00 -16.51
C PRO A 113 0.48 12.50 -16.43
N ASP A 114 -0.70 12.87 -16.89
CA ASP A 114 -1.21 14.26 -16.85
C ASP A 114 -1.40 14.77 -15.40
N ALA A 115 -1.66 13.89 -14.46
CA ALA A 115 -1.77 14.25 -13.04
C ALA A 115 -0.45 14.73 -12.42
N PHE A 116 0.68 14.52 -13.10
CA PHE A 116 2.03 14.90 -12.66
C PHE A 116 2.69 15.94 -13.57
N ALA A 117 2.07 16.28 -14.71
CA ALA A 117 2.68 17.11 -15.76
C ALA A 117 2.94 18.56 -15.31
N ASP A 118 2.17 19.06 -14.34
CA ASP A 118 2.31 20.41 -13.78
C ASP A 118 3.28 20.48 -12.58
N LEU A 119 3.85 19.35 -12.17
CA LEU A 119 4.79 19.31 -11.06
C LEU A 119 6.20 19.63 -11.58
N ASP A 120 6.73 20.77 -11.14
CA ASP A 120 8.15 21.07 -11.32
C ASP A 120 8.98 20.28 -10.27
N PRO A 121 9.78 19.29 -10.70
CA PRO A 121 10.59 18.53 -9.76
C PRO A 121 11.55 19.41 -8.95
N GLY A 122 12.04 20.49 -9.54
CA GLY A 122 12.97 21.44 -8.89
C GLY A 122 12.34 22.18 -7.71
N ALA A 123 11.02 22.37 -7.72
CA ALA A 123 10.30 23.07 -6.65
C ALA A 123 10.24 22.27 -5.33
N TYR A 124 10.55 20.98 -5.38
CA TYR A 124 10.48 20.06 -4.24
C TYR A 124 11.85 19.55 -3.78
N ALA A 125 12.92 19.95 -4.44
CA ALA A 125 14.26 19.50 -4.07
C ALA A 125 14.54 19.72 -2.57
N PRO A 126 15.16 18.76 -1.87
CA PRO A 126 15.80 17.54 -2.38
C PRO A 126 14.86 16.33 -2.56
N ASP A 127 13.56 16.49 -2.36
CA ASP A 127 12.57 15.41 -2.56
C ASP A 127 12.44 15.11 -4.05
N GLU A 128 12.30 13.83 -4.38
CA GLU A 128 12.13 13.35 -5.76
C GLU A 128 11.03 12.30 -5.84
N PHE A 129 10.42 12.16 -7.02
CA PHE A 129 9.43 11.12 -7.27
C PHE A 129 9.62 10.49 -8.65
N ALA A 130 9.12 9.28 -8.78
CA ALA A 130 8.98 8.58 -10.06
C ALA A 130 7.63 7.87 -10.11
N VAL A 131 7.02 7.86 -11.29
CA VAL A 131 5.69 7.29 -11.53
C VAL A 131 5.84 5.88 -12.09
N GLY A 132 5.19 4.90 -11.44
CA GLY A 132 5.04 3.53 -11.92
C GLY A 132 3.70 3.31 -12.61
N GLU A 133 3.22 2.08 -12.65
CA GLU A 133 1.94 1.72 -13.27
C GLU A 133 0.74 2.10 -12.41
N ARG A 134 0.70 1.62 -11.16
CA ARG A 134 -0.33 1.89 -10.15
C ARG A 134 0.30 2.34 -8.82
N GLU A 135 1.49 2.92 -8.89
CA GLU A 135 2.25 3.40 -7.74
C GLU A 135 3.08 4.63 -8.09
N VAL A 136 3.43 5.37 -7.07
CA VAL A 136 4.41 6.47 -7.15
C VAL A 136 5.50 6.22 -6.10
N TYR A 137 6.74 6.23 -6.56
CA TYR A 137 7.92 6.16 -5.71
C TYR A 137 8.33 7.57 -5.29
N LEU A 138 8.65 7.76 -4.02
CA LEU A 138 8.93 9.07 -3.45
C LEU A 138 10.07 8.98 -2.44
N ILE A 139 11.12 9.77 -2.65
CA ILE A 139 12.21 9.90 -1.69
C ILE A 139 12.19 11.29 -1.06
N CYS A 140 12.35 11.32 0.27
CA CYS A 140 12.36 12.53 1.08
C CYS A 140 13.61 12.56 1.96
N PRO A 141 14.78 12.99 1.42
CA PRO A 141 16.07 12.91 2.12
C PRO A 141 16.09 13.63 3.48
N ASP A 142 15.33 14.72 3.61
CA ASP A 142 15.24 15.49 4.84
C ASP A 142 14.11 15.01 5.79
N GLY A 143 13.34 14.01 5.35
CA GLY A 143 12.27 13.38 6.14
C GLY A 143 10.88 13.59 5.56
N ILE A 144 10.02 12.59 5.77
CA ILE A 144 8.67 12.53 5.19
C ILE A 144 7.72 13.55 5.83
N ARG A 145 7.84 13.78 7.14
CA ARG A 145 6.87 14.54 7.94
C ARG A 145 6.68 15.96 7.43
N ASP A 146 7.78 16.62 7.07
CA ASP A 146 7.78 18.03 6.66
C ASP A 146 7.82 18.20 5.15
N SER A 147 7.99 17.12 4.40
CA SER A 147 8.00 17.10 2.95
C SER A 147 6.68 17.63 2.37
N LYS A 148 6.79 18.68 1.55
CA LYS A 148 5.66 19.23 0.79
C LYS A 148 5.23 18.25 -0.31
N LEU A 149 6.19 17.57 -0.92
CA LEU A 149 5.96 16.58 -1.96
C LEU A 149 5.24 15.36 -1.40
N ALA A 150 5.65 14.83 -0.23
CA ALA A 150 4.97 13.72 0.41
C ALA A 150 3.52 14.07 0.77
N LYS A 151 3.26 15.26 1.31
CA LYS A 151 1.90 15.75 1.61
C LYS A 151 1.04 15.85 0.35
N LEU A 152 1.61 16.30 -0.74
CA LEU A 152 0.93 16.40 -2.04
C LEU A 152 0.59 15.00 -2.58
N MET A 153 1.56 14.09 -2.59
CA MET A 153 1.43 12.74 -3.16
C MET A 153 0.54 11.81 -2.32
N THR A 154 0.46 12.01 -1.01
CA THR A 154 -0.44 11.24 -0.13
C THR A 154 -1.82 11.86 0.03
N GLY A 155 -2.03 13.08 -0.51
CA GLY A 155 -3.30 13.79 -0.52
C GLY A 155 -4.19 13.41 -1.70
N ARG A 156 -5.28 14.18 -1.87
CA ARG A 156 -6.28 13.96 -2.93
C ARG A 156 -5.89 14.51 -4.30
N ARG A 157 -4.73 15.15 -4.42
CA ARG A 157 -4.36 15.87 -5.65
C ARG A 157 -4.30 14.98 -6.90
N LEU A 158 -3.88 13.73 -6.76
CA LEU A 158 -3.72 12.82 -7.89
C LEU A 158 -5.04 12.33 -8.51
N GLY A 159 -6.19 12.78 -7.98
CA GLY A 159 -7.51 12.39 -8.47
C GLY A 159 -7.85 10.92 -8.25
N GLU A 160 -6.92 10.17 -7.67
CA GLU A 160 -7.04 8.79 -7.29
C GLU A 160 -6.84 8.66 -5.77
N ASP A 161 -7.61 7.77 -5.16
CA ASP A 161 -7.31 7.40 -3.79
C ASP A 161 -6.00 6.61 -3.76
N GLY A 162 -5.17 6.88 -2.76
CA GLY A 162 -3.89 6.20 -2.59
C GLY A 162 -3.57 5.93 -1.14
N THR A 163 -2.68 4.98 -0.89
CA THR A 163 -2.13 4.70 0.44
C THR A 163 -0.64 4.54 0.37
N ALA A 164 0.10 5.13 1.31
CA ALA A 164 1.54 5.10 1.32
C ALA A 164 2.11 4.10 2.32
N ARG A 165 3.21 3.45 1.93
CA ARG A 165 4.03 2.62 2.82
C ARG A 165 5.49 2.98 2.62
N ASN A 166 6.28 2.98 3.70
CA ASN A 166 7.72 3.13 3.56
C ASN A 166 8.34 1.85 2.98
N TRP A 167 9.55 1.99 2.45
CA TRP A 167 10.25 0.93 1.74
C TRP A 167 10.49 -0.32 2.59
N ASN A 168 10.77 -0.16 3.89
CA ASN A 168 10.87 -1.30 4.81
C ASN A 168 9.59 -2.14 4.85
N THR A 169 8.44 -1.47 4.90
CA THR A 169 7.14 -2.15 4.90
C THR A 169 6.88 -2.84 3.55
N VAL A 170 7.15 -2.16 2.44
CA VAL A 170 6.93 -2.70 1.09
C VAL A 170 7.76 -3.96 0.86
N THR A 171 9.06 -3.91 1.14
CA THR A 171 9.96 -5.07 0.98
C THR A 171 9.61 -6.21 1.92
N ARG A 172 9.22 -5.91 3.16
CA ARG A 172 8.78 -6.96 4.10
C ARG A 172 7.49 -7.64 3.64
N LEU A 173 6.52 -6.88 3.14
CA LEU A 173 5.27 -7.44 2.62
C LEU A 173 5.49 -8.29 1.36
N ALA A 174 6.39 -7.87 0.47
CA ALA A 174 6.79 -8.67 -0.68
C ALA A 174 7.41 -10.00 -0.25
N ALA A 175 8.35 -9.98 0.69
CA ALA A 175 8.94 -11.19 1.25
C ALA A 175 7.89 -12.10 1.92
N MET A 176 6.97 -11.55 2.69
CA MET A 176 5.87 -12.32 3.29
C MET A 176 4.95 -12.96 2.25
N ALA A 177 4.71 -12.28 1.13
CA ALA A 177 3.91 -12.83 0.04
C ALA A 177 4.60 -14.02 -0.65
N ASP A 178 5.92 -13.92 -0.86
CA ASP A 178 6.71 -15.02 -1.41
C ASP A 178 6.71 -16.22 -0.46
N GLU A 179 7.00 -16.02 0.84
CA GLU A 179 6.94 -17.06 1.89
C GLU A 179 5.57 -17.76 1.91
N THR A 180 4.47 -17.03 1.72
CA THR A 180 3.11 -17.57 1.72
C THR A 180 2.83 -18.38 0.46
N THR A 181 3.32 -17.92 -0.69
CA THR A 181 3.20 -18.65 -1.97
C THR A 181 3.93 -19.98 -1.93
N GLU A 182 5.15 -20.02 -1.36
CA GLU A 182 5.95 -21.23 -1.23
C GLU A 182 5.33 -22.25 -0.25
N ALA A 183 4.67 -21.78 0.80
CA ALA A 183 4.04 -22.66 1.81
C ALA A 183 2.75 -23.33 1.31
N ASP A 184 2.03 -22.71 0.39
CA ASP A 184 0.73 -23.18 -0.14
C ASP A 184 0.89 -23.92 -1.50
N GLY A 185 2.10 -24.04 -2.06
CA GLY A 185 2.43 -24.73 -3.31
C GLY A 185 2.99 -26.12 -3.08
#